data_bfa3acd127d3a653512330ad741001a9
#
_entry.id   bfa3acd127d3a653512330ad741001a9
#
_cell.length_a   1.000
_cell.length_b   1.000
_cell.length_c   1.000
_cell.angle_alpha   90.00
_cell.angle_beta   90.00
_cell.angle_gamma   90.00
#
_symmetry.space_group_name_H-M   'P 1'
#
loop_
_entity.id
_entity.type
_entity.pdbx_description
1 polymer ?
#
loop_
_entity_poly.entity_id
_entity_poly.type
_entity_poly.pdbx_seq_one_letter_code
_entity_poly.pdbx_strand_id
1 'polypeptide(L)'
;MKTSSIIKGAILLIGLAMIVGYYCHDLSLRNKLLLKNEGSATWNKIELKAGGRYFIVHKLGPGETEKLVFHSHLEDGGTVTGHIGQNIYESELGYFTPNLSVDMTILLNDDGSIDISEDS
;
A
#
# COMPACT_ATOMS: atom_id res chain seq x y z
N MET A 1 9.50 49.79 -9.14
CA MET A 1 9.69 48.57 -9.94
C MET A 1 10.21 47.41 -9.11
N LYS A 2 11.22 47.59 -8.28
CA LYS A 2 11.78 46.52 -7.43
C LYS A 2 10.77 45.96 -6.44
N THR A 3 9.88 46.78 -5.85
CA THR A 3 8.86 46.37 -4.89
C THR A 3 7.83 45.42 -5.50
N SER A 4 7.40 45.68 -6.76
CA SER A 4 6.44 44.81 -7.49
C SER A 4 7.03 43.43 -7.75
N SER A 5 8.34 43.34 -8.07
CA SER A 5 9.00 42.07 -8.33
C SER A 5 9.16 41.24 -7.05
N ILE A 6 9.42 41.88 -5.90
CA ILE A 6 9.53 41.20 -4.59
C ILE A 6 8.17 40.65 -4.16
N ILE A 7 7.10 41.38 -4.34
CA ILE A 7 5.73 40.94 -4.01
C ILE A 7 5.32 39.73 -4.85
N LYS A 8 5.61 39.73 -6.14
CA LYS A 8 5.35 38.61 -7.04
C LYS A 8 6.11 37.35 -6.62
N GLY A 9 7.37 37.49 -6.22
CA GLY A 9 8.18 36.38 -5.75
C GLY A 9 7.64 35.80 -4.42
N ALA A 10 7.19 36.64 -3.50
CA ALA A 10 6.62 36.21 -2.23
C ALA A 10 5.32 35.43 -2.43
N ILE A 11 4.44 35.87 -3.32
CA ILE A 11 3.18 35.17 -3.65
C ILE A 11 3.46 33.80 -4.25
N LEU A 12 4.44 33.71 -5.14
CA LEU A 12 4.84 32.44 -5.76
C LEU A 12 5.35 31.45 -4.71
N LEU A 13 6.18 31.88 -3.76
CA LEU A 13 6.72 31.02 -2.69
C LEU A 13 5.62 30.51 -1.75
N ILE A 14 4.66 31.32 -1.40
CA ILE A 14 3.52 30.92 -0.56
C ILE A 14 2.68 29.86 -1.29
N GLY A 15 2.36 30.07 -2.57
CA GLY A 15 1.61 29.11 -3.37
C GLY A 15 2.32 27.75 -3.47
N LEU A 16 3.64 27.77 -3.67
CA LEU A 16 4.44 26.54 -3.73
C LEU A 16 4.45 25.80 -2.41
N ALA A 17 4.58 26.51 -1.27
CA ALA A 17 4.55 25.91 0.05
C ALA A 17 3.21 25.24 0.36
N MET A 18 2.09 25.83 -0.06
CA MET A 18 0.76 25.24 0.10
C MET A 18 0.60 23.94 -0.71
N ILE A 19 1.10 23.90 -1.94
CA ILE A 19 1.06 22.71 -2.78
C ILE A 19 1.89 21.59 -2.17
N VAL A 20 3.09 21.87 -1.70
CA VAL A 20 3.96 20.88 -1.06
C VAL A 20 3.32 20.36 0.23
N GLY A 21 2.73 21.22 1.06
CA GLY A 21 2.03 20.81 2.28
C GLY A 21 0.86 19.88 2.00
N TYR A 22 0.07 20.17 1.00
CA TYR A 22 -1.06 19.32 0.58
C TYR A 22 -0.57 17.96 0.09
N TYR A 23 0.48 17.93 -0.71
CA TYR A 23 1.08 16.69 -1.24
C TYR A 23 1.63 15.81 -0.12
N CYS A 24 2.32 16.39 0.87
CA CYS A 24 2.83 15.66 2.02
C CYS A 24 1.71 15.05 2.88
N HIS A 25 0.61 15.79 3.08
CA HIS A 25 -0.55 15.28 3.80
C HIS A 25 -1.18 14.09 3.06
N ASP A 26 -1.34 14.19 1.75
CA ASP A 26 -1.85 13.12 0.90
C ASP A 26 -0.99 11.86 1.01
N LEU A 27 0.33 12.01 0.96
CA LEU A 27 1.27 10.89 1.13
C LEU A 27 1.14 10.21 2.50
N SER A 28 0.86 10.97 3.56
CA SER A 28 0.75 10.41 4.92
C SER A 28 -0.48 9.51 5.10
N LEU A 29 -1.49 9.62 4.24
CA LEU A 29 -2.71 8.79 4.28
C LEU A 29 -2.61 7.53 3.41
N ARG A 30 -1.45 7.24 2.85
CA ARG A 30 -1.25 6.04 2.04
C ARG A 30 -1.11 4.80 2.89
N ASN A 31 -1.75 3.72 2.43
CA ASN A 31 -1.60 2.39 3.00
C ASN A 31 -0.37 1.72 2.41
N LYS A 32 0.35 0.96 3.24
CA LYS A 32 1.53 0.21 2.84
C LYS A 32 1.33 -1.25 3.19
N LEU A 33 1.42 -2.12 2.19
CA LEU A 33 1.36 -3.56 2.36
C LEU A 33 2.69 -4.16 1.91
N LEU A 34 3.37 -4.87 2.80
CA LEU A 34 4.59 -5.58 2.48
C LEU A 34 4.29 -7.07 2.43
N LEU A 35 4.40 -7.65 1.23
CA LEU A 35 4.30 -9.09 1.02
C LEU A 35 5.67 -9.70 1.17
N LYS A 36 5.80 -10.76 1.96
CA LYS A 36 7.07 -11.44 2.17
C LYS A 36 6.86 -12.95 2.12
N ASN A 37 7.57 -13.61 1.22
CA ASN A 37 7.55 -15.07 1.13
C ASN A 37 8.60 -15.64 2.07
N GLU A 38 8.14 -16.18 3.21
CA GLU A 38 9.00 -16.75 4.24
C GLU A 38 9.33 -18.21 3.99
N GLY A 39 8.68 -18.84 3.02
CA GLY A 39 8.86 -20.26 2.74
C GLY A 39 9.85 -20.54 1.62
N SER A 40 9.91 -21.80 1.21
CA SER A 40 10.74 -22.27 0.11
C SER A 40 9.96 -22.50 -1.19
N ALA A 41 8.63 -22.45 -1.14
CA ALA A 41 7.78 -22.56 -2.32
C ALA A 41 7.57 -21.21 -2.98
N THR A 42 7.33 -21.22 -4.29
CA THR A 42 7.00 -20.00 -5.05
C THR A 42 5.49 -19.80 -5.07
N TRP A 43 5.05 -18.61 -4.71
CA TRP A 43 3.66 -18.20 -4.87
C TRP A 43 3.47 -17.70 -6.31
N ASN A 44 2.69 -18.42 -7.09
CA ASN A 44 2.54 -18.16 -8.53
C ASN A 44 1.74 -16.89 -8.82
N LYS A 45 0.76 -16.60 -7.97
CA LYS A 45 -0.12 -15.45 -8.13
C LYS A 45 -0.67 -15.04 -6.77
N ILE A 46 -0.66 -13.76 -6.50
CA ILE A 46 -1.24 -13.20 -5.28
C ILE A 46 -2.17 -12.06 -5.69
N GLU A 47 -3.43 -12.14 -5.29
CA GLU A 47 -4.44 -11.14 -5.56
C GLU A 47 -4.81 -10.45 -4.25
N LEU A 48 -4.80 -9.11 -4.25
CA LEU A 48 -5.15 -8.31 -3.09
C LEU A 48 -6.26 -7.34 -3.44
N LYS A 49 -7.27 -7.30 -2.59
CA LYS A 49 -8.33 -6.29 -2.66
C LYS A 49 -8.33 -5.52 -1.36
N ALA A 50 -8.25 -4.22 -1.44
CA ALA A 50 -8.24 -3.36 -0.26
C ALA A 50 -8.63 -1.93 -0.62
N GLY A 51 -9.58 -1.35 0.13
CA GLY A 51 -9.98 0.04 -0.05
C GLY A 51 -10.48 0.38 -1.44
N GLY A 52 -11.15 -0.55 -2.12
CA GLY A 52 -11.61 -0.39 -3.50
C GLY A 52 -10.53 -0.58 -4.55
N ARG A 53 -9.32 -0.93 -4.14
CA ARG A 53 -8.21 -1.22 -5.05
C ARG A 53 -8.04 -2.71 -5.26
N TYR A 54 -7.48 -3.08 -6.41
CA TYR A 54 -7.18 -4.46 -6.76
C TYR A 54 -5.75 -4.55 -7.29
N PHE A 55 -4.97 -5.46 -6.70
CA PHE A 55 -3.56 -5.68 -7.08
C PHE A 55 -3.32 -7.14 -7.41
N ILE A 56 -2.46 -7.39 -8.38
CA ILE A 56 -2.01 -8.73 -8.73
C ILE A 56 -0.49 -8.76 -8.73
N VAL A 57 0.08 -9.69 -7.95
CA VAL A 57 1.51 -10.01 -7.98
C VAL A 57 1.63 -11.37 -8.67
N HIS A 58 2.29 -11.41 -9.82
CA HIS A 58 2.29 -12.61 -10.67
C HIS A 58 3.23 -13.71 -10.21
N LYS A 59 4.25 -13.38 -9.43
CA LYS A 59 5.20 -14.36 -8.94
C LYS A 59 5.96 -13.79 -7.74
N LEU A 60 6.02 -14.58 -6.67
CA LEU A 60 6.82 -14.23 -5.51
C LEU A 60 7.57 -15.47 -5.06
N GLY A 61 8.87 -15.51 -5.35
CA GLY A 61 9.75 -16.64 -5.02
C GLY A 61 10.22 -16.62 -3.57
N PRO A 62 10.92 -17.67 -3.13
CA PRO A 62 11.40 -17.77 -1.74
C PRO A 62 12.27 -16.58 -1.35
N GLY A 63 11.97 -15.98 -0.21
CA GLY A 63 12.68 -14.81 0.32
C GLY A 63 12.41 -13.50 -0.39
N GLU A 64 11.60 -13.50 -1.45
CA GLU A 64 11.28 -12.29 -2.17
C GLU A 64 10.21 -11.48 -1.42
N THR A 65 10.25 -10.17 -1.63
CA THR A 65 9.30 -9.22 -1.05
C THR A 65 8.70 -8.33 -2.12
N GLU A 66 7.45 -7.92 -1.91
CA GLU A 66 6.78 -6.95 -2.78
C GLU A 66 6.08 -5.92 -1.91
N LYS A 67 6.29 -4.66 -2.22
CA LYS A 67 5.69 -3.55 -1.47
C LYS A 67 4.62 -2.87 -2.30
N LEU A 68 3.43 -2.72 -1.72
CA LEU A 68 2.30 -2.04 -2.33
C LEU A 68 1.96 -0.80 -1.52
N VAL A 69 1.82 0.34 -2.19
CA VAL A 69 1.45 1.61 -1.57
C VAL A 69 0.24 2.16 -2.32
N PHE A 70 -0.83 2.48 -1.59
CA PHE A 70 -2.06 2.94 -2.23
C PHE A 70 -2.93 3.77 -1.29
N HIS A 71 -3.87 4.50 -1.89
CA HIS A 71 -4.94 5.20 -1.18
C HIS A 71 -6.21 4.37 -1.24
N SER A 72 -6.94 4.29 -0.12
CA SER A 72 -8.28 3.70 -0.13
C SER A 72 -9.27 4.64 -0.82
N HIS A 73 -10.05 4.12 -1.76
CA HIS A 73 -11.14 4.86 -2.42
C HIS A 73 -12.44 4.79 -1.64
N LEU A 74 -12.68 3.64 -1.01
CA LEU A 74 -13.88 3.37 -0.25
C LEU A 74 -13.54 2.60 1.02
N GLU A 75 -14.54 2.47 1.88
CA GLU A 75 -14.45 1.65 3.08
C GLU A 75 -14.80 0.21 2.73
N ASP A 76 -13.87 -0.72 2.96
CA ASP A 76 -14.13 -2.15 2.80
C ASP A 76 -13.19 -2.99 3.66
N GLY A 77 -13.54 -4.28 3.78
CA GLY A 77 -12.64 -5.28 4.34
C GLY A 77 -11.73 -5.81 3.23
N GLY A 78 -10.42 -5.71 3.42
CA GLY A 78 -9.46 -6.22 2.44
C GLY A 78 -9.33 -7.74 2.49
N THR A 79 -8.93 -8.33 1.36
CA THR A 79 -8.67 -9.77 1.26
C THR A 79 -7.40 -10.02 0.46
N VAL A 80 -6.70 -11.10 0.78
CA VAL A 80 -5.56 -11.59 0.02
C VAL A 80 -5.84 -13.04 -0.39
N THR A 81 -5.66 -13.35 -1.67
CA THR A 81 -5.81 -14.69 -2.22
C THR A 81 -4.52 -15.06 -2.92
N GLY A 82 -3.90 -16.15 -2.52
CA GLY A 82 -2.63 -16.58 -3.08
C GLY A 82 -2.71 -17.99 -3.65
N HIS A 83 -1.84 -18.28 -4.63
CA HIS A 83 -1.80 -19.56 -5.33
C HIS A 83 -0.39 -20.15 -5.23
N ILE A 84 -0.32 -21.38 -4.72
CA ILE A 84 0.89 -22.22 -4.82
C ILE A 84 0.51 -23.42 -5.70
N GLY A 85 1.02 -23.45 -6.93
CA GLY A 85 0.59 -24.47 -7.90
C GLY A 85 -0.90 -24.36 -8.17
N GLN A 86 -1.66 -25.44 -7.88
CA GLN A 86 -3.11 -25.47 -8.04
C GLN A 86 -3.87 -25.18 -6.75
N ASN A 87 -3.17 -24.99 -5.65
CA ASN A 87 -3.77 -24.71 -4.35
C ASN A 87 -4.03 -23.23 -4.19
N ILE A 88 -5.20 -22.89 -3.65
CA ILE A 88 -5.62 -21.50 -3.43
C ILE A 88 -5.81 -21.29 -1.93
N TYR A 89 -5.20 -20.21 -1.43
CA TYR A 89 -5.28 -19.82 -0.03
C TYR A 89 -5.80 -18.41 0.07
N GLU A 90 -6.65 -18.15 1.07
CA GLU A 90 -7.26 -16.84 1.24
C GLU A 90 -7.20 -16.42 2.71
N SER A 91 -7.03 -15.13 2.96
CA SER A 91 -7.09 -14.55 4.28
C SER A 91 -7.69 -13.13 4.21
N GLU A 92 -8.27 -12.69 5.32
CA GLU A 92 -8.75 -11.32 5.46
C GLU A 92 -7.63 -10.42 5.91
N LEU A 93 -7.54 -9.21 5.30
CA LEU A 93 -6.51 -8.23 5.63
C LEU A 93 -6.94 -7.26 6.73
N GLY A 94 -8.22 -7.14 7.02
CA GLY A 94 -8.75 -6.14 7.92
C GLY A 94 -9.48 -5.03 7.17
N TYR A 95 -9.73 -3.92 7.85
CA TYR A 95 -10.59 -2.86 7.36
C TYR A 95 -9.77 -1.69 6.81
N PHE A 96 -10.16 -1.20 5.64
CA PHE A 96 -9.53 -0.06 4.97
C PHE A 96 -10.55 1.05 4.78
N THR A 97 -10.11 2.29 4.98
CA THR A 97 -10.95 3.49 4.84
C THR A 97 -10.10 4.64 4.31
N PRO A 98 -10.69 5.57 3.53
CA PRO A 98 -9.95 6.74 3.05
C PRO A 98 -9.37 7.64 4.15
N ASN A 99 -9.88 7.54 5.38
CA ASN A 99 -9.51 8.39 6.49
C ASN A 99 -8.35 7.86 7.34
N LEU A 100 -7.90 6.64 7.10
CA LEU A 100 -6.83 6.00 7.86
C LEU A 100 -5.73 5.49 6.96
N SER A 101 -4.51 5.51 7.46
CA SER A 101 -3.38 4.85 6.83
C SER A 101 -3.02 3.60 7.63
N VAL A 102 -2.72 2.51 6.92
CA VAL A 102 -2.40 1.21 7.50
C VAL A 102 -1.04 0.77 6.99
N ASP A 103 -0.16 0.35 7.91
CA ASP A 103 1.10 -0.32 7.60
C ASP A 103 0.96 -1.78 8.01
N MET A 104 1.12 -2.69 7.07
CA MET A 104 0.84 -4.11 7.29
C MET A 104 1.90 -4.97 6.63
N THR A 105 2.32 -6.03 7.30
CA THR A 105 3.21 -7.05 6.76
C THR A 105 2.42 -8.34 6.58
N ILE A 106 2.49 -8.91 5.39
CA ILE A 106 1.80 -10.14 5.02
C ILE A 106 2.85 -11.22 4.79
N LEU A 107 2.92 -12.19 5.68
CA LEU A 107 3.88 -13.29 5.61
C LEU A 107 3.22 -14.50 4.96
N LEU A 108 3.84 -14.98 3.88
CA LEU A 108 3.35 -16.13 3.11
C LEU A 108 4.21 -17.35 3.45
N ASN A 109 3.57 -18.42 3.90
CA ASN A 109 4.24 -19.64 4.36
C ASN A 109 3.98 -20.83 3.44
N ASP A 110 4.85 -21.85 3.50
CA ASP A 110 4.79 -23.02 2.61
C ASP A 110 3.53 -23.87 2.79
N ASP A 111 2.96 -23.88 3.98
CA ASP A 111 1.72 -24.61 4.27
C ASP A 111 0.47 -23.88 3.77
N GLY A 112 0.65 -22.72 3.14
CA GLY A 112 -0.44 -21.89 2.66
C GLY A 112 -0.98 -20.93 3.69
N SER A 113 -0.47 -20.96 4.94
CA SER A 113 -0.89 -20.00 5.94
C SER A 113 -0.39 -18.61 5.60
N ILE A 114 -1.25 -17.62 5.84
CA ILE A 114 -0.97 -16.21 5.57
C ILE A 114 -1.08 -15.49 6.90
N ASP A 115 0.06 -15.01 7.41
CA ASP A 115 0.12 -14.31 8.69
C ASP A 115 0.16 -12.81 8.44
N ILE A 116 -0.75 -12.08 9.08
CA ILE A 116 -0.89 -10.65 8.89
C ILE A 116 -0.56 -9.96 10.20
N SER A 117 0.40 -9.04 10.15
CA SER A 117 0.73 -8.18 11.28
C SER A 117 0.58 -6.73 10.87
N GLU A 118 -0.09 -5.95 11.71
CA GLU A 118 -0.26 -4.52 11.50
C GLU A 118 0.79 -3.79 12.33
N ASP A 119 1.56 -2.94 11.65
CA ASP A 119 2.56 -2.10 12.31
C ASP A 119 1.86 -0.83 12.80
N SER A 120 1.92 -0.63 14.11
CA SER A 120 1.28 0.53 14.76
C SER A 120 2.28 1.65 15.00
#